data_ec5d994969643d7f380f98860c6c3ff7
#
_entry.id   ec5d994969643d7f380f98860c6c3ff7
#
_cell.length_a   1.000
_cell.length_b   1.000
_cell.length_c   1.000
_cell.angle_alpha   90.00
_cell.angle_beta   90.00
_cell.angle_gamma   90.00
#
_symmetry.space_group_name_H-M   'P 1'
#
loop_
_entity.id
_entity.type
_entity.pdbx_description
1 polymer ?
#
loop_
_entity_poly.entity_id
_entity_poly.type
_entity_poly.pdbx_seq_one_letter_code
_entity_poly.pdbx_strand_id
1 'polypeptide(L)' 'MNSLKIILAENKLEEGYNLLTQREKKIINLYYLEGYRDEEIAKSYGVTRQNIFKIRKNGITKLKF' A
#
# COMPACT_ATOMS: atom_id res chain seq x y z
N MET A 1 -13.35 -6.99 9.60
CA MET A 1 -11.99 -7.51 9.48
C MET A 1 -11.38 -7.11 8.15
N ASN A 2 -10.12 -6.84 8.16
CA ASN A 2 -9.38 -6.30 7.06
C ASN A 2 -8.97 -7.42 6.10
N SER A 3 -9.46 -7.39 4.86
CA SER A 3 -9.20 -8.47 3.89
C SER A 3 -7.72 -8.58 3.52
N LEU A 4 -7.01 -7.46 3.47
CA LEU A 4 -5.57 -7.49 3.20
C LEU A 4 -4.83 -8.22 4.31
N LYS A 5 -5.22 -7.99 5.56
CA LYS A 5 -4.61 -8.66 6.71
C LYS A 5 -4.82 -10.16 6.66
N ILE A 6 -6.00 -10.60 6.24
CA ILE A 6 -6.29 -12.03 6.09
C ILE A 6 -5.40 -12.64 5.02
N ILE A 7 -5.27 -11.97 3.88
CA ILE A 7 -4.43 -12.43 2.78
C ILE A 7 -2.97 -12.54 3.23
N LEU A 8 -2.48 -11.54 3.94
CA LEU A 8 -1.10 -11.53 4.45
C LEU A 8 -0.85 -12.74 5.35
N ALA A 9 -1.78 -13.03 6.25
CA ALA A 9 -1.63 -14.14 7.19
C ALA A 9 -1.66 -15.50 6.48
N GLU A 10 -2.57 -15.67 5.53
CA GLU A 10 -2.79 -16.96 4.89
C GLU A 10 -1.74 -17.30 3.83
N ASN A 11 -1.18 -16.30 3.17
CA ASN A 11 -0.32 -16.50 2.00
C ASN A 11 1.13 -16.08 2.22
N LYS A 12 1.52 -15.94 3.47
CA LYS A 12 2.89 -15.51 3.84
C LYS A 12 3.25 -14.13 3.28
N LEU A 13 2.26 -13.34 2.90
CA LEU A 13 2.50 -11.97 2.44
C LEU A 13 2.98 -11.08 3.58
N GLU A 14 2.86 -11.56 4.81
CA GLU A 14 3.31 -10.82 5.99
C GLU A 14 4.79 -10.45 5.89
N GLU A 15 5.62 -11.36 5.39
CA GLU A 15 7.04 -11.09 5.22
C GLU A 15 7.26 -9.95 4.24
N GLY A 16 6.55 -9.99 3.10
CA GLY A 16 6.62 -8.92 2.12
C GLY A 16 6.14 -7.60 2.69
N TYR A 17 5.06 -7.64 3.47
CA TYR A 17 4.53 -6.44 4.11
C TYR A 17 5.56 -5.82 5.06
N ASN A 18 6.30 -6.65 5.77
CA ASN A 18 7.33 -6.17 6.70
C ASN A 18 8.53 -5.54 5.98
N LEU A 19 8.70 -5.80 4.70
CA LEU A 19 9.72 -5.17 3.87
C LEU A 19 9.33 -3.78 3.40
N LEU A 20 8.06 -3.41 3.56
CA LEU A 20 7.58 -2.09 3.14
C LEU A 20 8.10 -1.00 4.06
N THR A 21 8.41 0.15 3.48
CA THR A 21 8.69 1.34 4.27
C THR A 21 7.41 1.80 4.95
N GLN A 22 7.53 2.64 5.97
CA GLN A 22 6.35 3.19 6.65
C GLN A 22 5.46 3.95 5.67
N ARG A 23 6.07 4.68 4.75
CA ARG A 23 5.31 5.43 3.75
C ARG A 23 4.54 4.51 2.81
N GLU A 24 5.18 3.43 2.37
CA GLU A 24 4.52 2.45 1.51
C GLU A 24 3.34 1.79 2.21
N LYS A 25 3.54 1.40 3.47
CA LYS A 25 2.47 0.82 4.28
C LYS A 25 1.27 1.76 4.38
N LYS A 26 1.55 3.02 4.69
CA LYS A 26 0.50 4.03 4.86
C LYS A 26 -0.29 4.24 3.56
N ILE A 27 0.41 4.36 2.46
CA ILE A 27 -0.23 4.60 1.16
C ILE A 27 -1.04 3.38 0.72
N ILE A 28 -0.50 2.19 0.90
CA ILE A 28 -1.22 0.96 0.58
C ILE A 28 -2.48 0.84 1.42
N ASN A 29 -2.38 1.13 2.72
CA ASN A 29 -3.54 1.09 3.60
C ASN A 29 -4.60 2.10 3.17
N LEU A 30 -4.19 3.32 2.85
CA LEU A 30 -5.14 4.34 2.41
C LEU A 30 -5.86 3.94 1.13
N TYR A 31 -5.15 3.34 0.20
CA TYR A 31 -5.74 2.95 -1.07
C TYR A 31 -6.61 1.70 -0.95
N TYR A 32 -6.06 0.62 -0.38
CA TYR A 32 -6.76 -0.68 -0.39
C TYR A 32 -7.72 -0.88 0.76
N LEU A 33 -7.47 -0.26 1.90
CA LEU A 33 -8.32 -0.46 3.08
C LEU A 33 -9.27 0.69 3.32
N GLU A 34 -8.82 1.92 3.09
CA GLU A 34 -9.64 3.11 3.32
C GLU A 34 -10.39 3.55 2.06
N GLY A 35 -9.99 3.05 0.90
CA GLY A 35 -10.68 3.35 -0.35
C GLY A 35 -10.35 4.69 -0.99
N TYR A 36 -9.27 5.33 -0.58
CA TYR A 36 -8.87 6.59 -1.19
C TYR A 36 -8.22 6.37 -2.55
N ARG A 37 -8.42 7.32 -3.44
CA ARG A 37 -7.79 7.28 -4.76
C ARG A 37 -6.38 7.86 -4.71
N ASP A 38 -5.55 7.49 -5.68
CA ASP A 38 -4.18 7.98 -5.75
C ASP A 38 -4.12 9.51 -5.72
N GLU A 39 -5.01 10.19 -6.44
CA GLU A 39 -5.02 11.65 -6.47
C GLU A 39 -5.41 12.27 -5.13
N GLU A 40 -6.28 11.62 -4.38
CA GLU A 40 -6.66 12.08 -3.05
C GLU A 40 -5.50 11.93 -2.08
N ILE A 41 -4.82 10.80 -2.16
CA ILE A 41 -3.64 10.55 -1.32
C ILE A 41 -2.54 11.53 -1.68
N ALA A 42 -2.33 11.77 -2.97
CA ALA A 42 -1.32 12.71 -3.46
C ALA A 42 -1.56 14.12 -2.91
N LYS A 43 -2.80 14.55 -2.93
CA LYS A 43 -3.18 15.86 -2.40
C LYS A 43 -2.84 15.98 -0.92
N SER A 44 -3.16 14.94 -0.16
CA SER A 44 -2.90 14.89 1.26
C SER A 44 -1.40 14.95 1.58
N TYR A 45 -0.58 14.37 0.72
CA TYR A 45 0.87 14.30 0.92
C TYR A 45 1.63 15.45 0.25
N GLY A 46 0.94 16.26 -0.55
CA GLY A 46 1.60 17.34 -1.28
C GLY A 46 2.52 16.84 -2.39
N VAL A 47 2.17 15.72 -3.00
CA VAL A 47 2.95 15.12 -4.10
C VAL A 47 2.06 14.87 -5.30
N THR A 48 2.64 14.39 -6.40
CA THR A 48 1.87 14.10 -7.60
C THR A 48 1.17 12.74 -7.49
N ARG A 49 0.10 12.60 -8.27
CA ARG A 49 -0.61 11.32 -8.39
C ARG A 49 0.33 10.22 -8.88
N GLN A 50 1.20 10.55 -9.83
CA GLN A 50 2.16 9.59 -10.36
C GLN A 50 3.14 9.10 -9.29
N ASN A 51 3.53 9.99 -8.38
CA ASN A 51 4.39 9.62 -7.26
C ASN A 51 3.71 8.59 -6.37
N ILE A 52 2.45 8.82 -6.02
CA ILE A 52 1.68 7.88 -5.21
C ILE A 52 1.52 6.54 -5.93
N PHE A 53 1.22 6.58 -7.22
CA PHE A 53 1.08 5.37 -8.03
C PHE A 53 2.35 4.53 -8.00
N LYS A 54 3.51 5.16 -8.16
CA LYS A 54 4.80 4.47 -8.11
C LYS A 54 5.05 3.83 -6.75
N ILE A 55 4.80 4.58 -5.69
CA ILE A 55 5.02 4.08 -4.33
C ILE A 55 4.10 2.88 -4.07
N ARG A 56 2.84 3.00 -4.44
CA ARG A 56 1.86 1.93 -4.27
C ARG A 56 2.27 0.70 -5.07
N LYS A 57 2.67 0.88 -6.32
CA LYS A 57 3.08 -0.21 -7.19
C LYS A 57 4.33 -0.90 -6.66
N ASN A 58 5.30 -0.13 -6.17
CA ASN A 58 6.51 -0.70 -5.57
C ASN A 58 6.18 -1.51 -4.32
N GLY A 59 5.27 -0.99 -3.50
CA GLY A 59 4.82 -1.71 -2.31
C GLY A 59 4.15 -3.02 -2.66
N ILE A 60 3.27 -3.02 -3.64
CA ILE A 60 2.58 -4.24 -4.08
C ILE A 60 3.58 -5.24 -4.63
N THR A 61 4.61 -4.78 -5.33
CA THR A 61 5.67 -5.66 -5.86
C THR A 61 6.38 -6.37 -4.72
N LYS A 62 6.62 -5.68 -3.61
CA LYS A 62 7.26 -6.30 -2.43
C LYS A 62 6.36 -7.33 -1.76
N LEU A 63 5.05 -7.20 -1.92
CA LEU A 63 4.11 -8.16 -1.36
C LEU A 63 3.95 -9.41 -2.22
N LYS A 64 4.42 -9.38 -3.46
CA LYS A 64 4.38 -10.53 -4.37
C LYS A 64 5.66 -11.34 -4.24
N PHE A 65 5.54 -12.60 -4.52
CA PHE A 65 6.69 -13.52 -4.50
C PHE A 65 7.02 -13.99 -5.88
#